data_5f918442203a6de098109ae23291cb27
#
_entry.id   5f918442203a6de098109ae23291cb27
#
_cell.length_a   1.000
_cell.length_b   1.000
_cell.length_c   1.000
_cell.angle_alpha   90.00
_cell.angle_beta   90.00
_cell.angle_gamma   90.00
#
_symmetry.space_group_name_H-M   'P 1'
#
loop_
_entity.id
_entity.type
_entity.pdbx_description
1 polymer ?
#
loop_
_entity_poly.entity_id
_entity_poly.type
_entity_poly.pdbx_seq_one_letter_code
_entity_poly.pdbx_strand_id
1 'polypeptide(L)'
;MFLMKLSLALIIFIQFLQLVSTRAAEPTSPNFVIILSDDQSWVGASLKMKPEDSRTKSDYFQTPHLERLAKRGMLFTQGYAPAPFCCPTRRSLLIGQTPARHIYQKNQQKWTSNFRKQLSLPRMLKQVNGNYKTAHFGKWDMRFDNVSPEQMGYDVSDGITGNSTGGGKGSGGPAAKNDPKLIQSLTERANNFMKTQVQQNKPFFIQLSHYAVHLDIFYSKNSLQKSRSIAKGKKHTLPEFAAMTTDLDKGLGSLIEQIDKLGISQKTYVFFLSDNGGRLTMPGQKNKKLPRNYPLRDGKGSMYEGGIRVPFIAVGPNIKPGSISDVPITGLDLFPTMADLAGNTHKLPNTLDGGSLKNLLQNNGRGTIQRINPFLIFHQAVARKAQTSLRLGDFKLIKTWEGNRLELFDMSTSLSEKNNLAKRLPSKTDELHQMMIQFLSEVGAETSKTTFKKKNQ
;
A
#
# COMPACT_ATOMS: atom_id res chain seq x y z
N MET A 1 -23.28 -72.41 6.18
CA MET A 1 -23.54 -71.35 7.20
C MET A 1 -22.32 -70.51 7.50
N PHE A 2 -21.09 -71.01 7.37
CA PHE A 2 -19.86 -70.26 7.64
C PHE A 2 -19.47 -69.26 6.54
N LEU A 3 -19.69 -69.59 5.26
CA LEU A 3 -19.40 -68.77 4.08
C LEU A 3 -20.33 -67.55 3.94
N MET A 4 -21.58 -67.61 4.41
CA MET A 4 -22.51 -66.49 4.40
C MET A 4 -22.18 -65.42 5.45
N LYS A 5 -21.59 -65.77 6.58
CA LYS A 5 -21.17 -64.80 7.62
C LYS A 5 -19.91 -64.03 7.25
N LEU A 6 -19.00 -64.62 6.45
CA LEU A 6 -17.80 -63.91 5.94
C LEU A 6 -18.19 -62.87 4.87
N SER A 7 -19.13 -63.17 3.99
CA SER A 7 -19.61 -62.24 2.96
C SER A 7 -20.29 -60.98 3.55
N LEU A 8 -21.06 -61.16 4.63
CA LEU A 8 -21.77 -60.05 5.28
C LEU A 8 -20.79 -59.13 6.05
N ALA A 9 -19.77 -59.69 6.68
CA ALA A 9 -18.74 -58.93 7.36
C ALA A 9 -17.86 -58.10 6.37
N LEU A 10 -17.59 -58.66 5.19
CA LEU A 10 -16.83 -58.00 4.14
C LEU A 10 -17.59 -56.80 3.52
N ILE A 11 -18.91 -56.99 3.33
CA ILE A 11 -19.80 -55.95 2.79
C ILE A 11 -19.96 -54.78 3.78
N ILE A 12 -20.05 -55.06 5.08
CA ILE A 12 -20.14 -54.03 6.12
C ILE A 12 -18.79 -53.28 6.25
N PHE A 13 -17.65 -53.94 6.08
CA PHE A 13 -16.34 -53.30 6.11
C PHE A 13 -16.10 -52.42 4.88
N ILE A 14 -16.57 -52.81 3.68
CA ILE A 14 -16.49 -52.01 2.47
C ILE A 14 -17.44 -50.79 2.55
N GLN A 15 -18.61 -50.94 3.18
CA GLN A 15 -19.52 -49.81 3.41
C GLN A 15 -18.96 -48.80 4.46
N PHE A 16 -18.20 -49.29 5.47
CA PHE A 16 -17.55 -48.40 6.42
C PHE A 16 -16.35 -47.64 5.82
N LEU A 17 -15.65 -48.24 4.84
CA LEU A 17 -14.59 -47.53 4.07
C LEU A 17 -15.11 -46.51 3.08
N GLN A 18 -16.36 -46.63 2.63
CA GLN A 18 -16.97 -45.63 1.72
C GLN A 18 -17.58 -44.42 2.44
N LEU A 19 -17.71 -44.46 3.77
CA LEU A 19 -18.23 -43.35 4.60
C LEU A 19 -17.13 -42.42 5.13
N VAL A 20 -15.88 -42.68 4.78
CA VAL A 20 -14.86 -41.60 4.80
C VAL A 20 -15.08 -40.78 3.53
N SER A 21 -16.23 -40.12 3.48
CA SER A 21 -16.46 -39.01 2.58
C SER A 21 -15.26 -38.10 2.72
N THR A 22 -14.39 -38.09 1.75
CA THR A 22 -13.44 -37.00 1.54
C THR A 22 -14.30 -35.75 1.37
N ARG A 23 -14.70 -35.15 2.48
CA ARG A 23 -15.15 -33.78 2.49
C ARG A 23 -14.00 -33.04 1.85
N ALA A 24 -14.12 -32.74 0.56
CA ALA A 24 -13.18 -31.88 -0.14
C ALA A 24 -13.02 -30.69 0.80
N ALA A 25 -11.80 -30.50 1.33
CA ALA A 25 -11.54 -29.42 2.27
C ALA A 25 -12.04 -28.17 1.56
N GLU A 26 -13.07 -27.54 2.11
CA GLU A 26 -13.55 -26.27 1.57
C GLU A 26 -12.32 -25.39 1.37
N PRO A 27 -12.16 -24.75 0.21
CA PRO A 27 -10.97 -23.95 -0.07
C PRO A 27 -10.82 -22.96 1.07
N THR A 28 -9.81 -23.20 1.92
CA THR A 28 -9.59 -22.39 3.11
C THR A 28 -9.30 -20.98 2.67
N SER A 29 -10.17 -20.03 3.01
CA SER A 29 -9.99 -18.62 2.67
C SER A 29 -8.57 -18.15 3.06
N PRO A 30 -7.85 -17.46 2.16
CA PRO A 30 -6.48 -17.02 2.44
C PRO A 30 -6.45 -15.93 3.51
N ASN A 31 -5.35 -15.80 4.20
CA ASN A 31 -5.06 -14.66 5.06
C ASN A 31 -4.48 -13.51 4.24
N PHE A 32 -4.70 -12.29 4.71
CA PHE A 32 -4.14 -11.09 4.09
C PHE A 32 -3.44 -10.21 5.12
N VAL A 33 -2.27 -9.69 4.74
CA VAL A 33 -1.51 -8.71 5.53
C VAL A 33 -1.09 -7.56 4.59
N ILE A 34 -1.56 -6.35 4.87
CA ILE A 34 -1.05 -5.13 4.25
C ILE A 34 -0.11 -4.47 5.25
N ILE A 35 1.15 -4.26 4.85
CA ILE A 35 2.17 -3.54 5.61
C ILE A 35 2.36 -2.19 4.92
N LEU A 36 1.98 -1.12 5.60
CA LEU A 36 2.04 0.23 5.08
C LEU A 36 3.09 1.03 5.83
N SER A 37 4.19 1.38 5.17
CA SER A 37 5.15 2.36 5.69
C SER A 37 4.68 3.79 5.42
N ASP A 38 5.20 4.75 6.18
CA ASP A 38 4.82 6.17 6.12
C ASP A 38 5.97 7.00 5.57
N ASP A 39 5.75 7.76 4.50
CA ASP A 39 6.75 8.62 3.84
C ASP A 39 7.99 7.87 3.30
N GLN A 40 7.92 6.57 3.02
CA GLN A 40 9.07 5.83 2.51
C GLN A 40 9.25 6.05 1.01
N SER A 41 10.39 6.63 0.64
CA SER A 41 10.76 6.83 -0.77
C SER A 41 10.91 5.50 -1.52
N TRP A 42 10.56 5.47 -2.79
CA TRP A 42 10.84 4.36 -3.71
C TRP A 42 12.33 3.94 -3.68
N VAL A 43 13.24 4.90 -3.50
CA VAL A 43 14.68 4.66 -3.34
C VAL A 43 15.12 4.62 -1.86
N GLY A 44 14.17 4.52 -0.93
CA GLY A 44 14.41 4.61 0.52
C GLY A 44 14.75 3.28 1.20
N ALA A 45 15.26 2.30 0.45
CA ALA A 45 15.65 0.97 0.94
C ALA A 45 16.95 0.53 0.27
N SER A 46 17.65 -0.48 0.81
CA SER A 46 18.81 -1.11 0.14
C SER A 46 18.41 -1.99 -1.04
N LEU A 47 17.12 -2.31 -1.18
CA LEU A 47 16.55 -3.02 -2.32
C LEU A 47 16.60 -2.16 -3.59
N LYS A 48 17.16 -2.69 -4.68
CA LYS A 48 17.04 -2.07 -6.00
C LYS A 48 15.62 -2.24 -6.54
N MET A 49 14.94 -1.13 -6.76
CA MET A 49 13.58 -1.14 -7.32
C MET A 49 13.54 -1.41 -8.84
N LYS A 50 14.66 -1.19 -9.52
CA LYS A 50 14.98 -1.69 -10.88
C LYS A 50 16.33 -2.39 -10.78
N PRO A 51 16.41 -3.71 -10.97
CA PRO A 51 17.64 -4.47 -10.72
C PRO A 51 18.85 -4.00 -11.52
N GLU A 52 18.63 -3.54 -12.76
CA GLU A 52 19.64 -3.04 -13.67
C GLU A 52 20.13 -1.62 -13.34
N ASP A 53 19.42 -0.87 -12.49
CA ASP A 53 19.76 0.53 -12.20
C ASP A 53 20.12 0.72 -10.71
N SER A 54 21.40 0.87 -10.42
CA SER A 54 21.90 1.08 -9.05
C SER A 54 21.44 2.37 -8.38
N ARG A 55 20.93 3.35 -9.15
CA ARG A 55 20.38 4.61 -8.63
C ARG A 55 19.05 4.38 -7.91
N THR A 56 18.38 3.25 -8.15
CA THR A 56 17.02 2.94 -7.68
C THR A 56 16.97 2.33 -6.28
N LYS A 57 18.05 2.43 -5.52
CA LYS A 57 18.15 2.05 -4.11
C LYS A 57 18.77 3.15 -3.27
N SER A 58 18.69 3.04 -1.97
CA SER A 58 19.50 3.84 -1.05
C SER A 58 21.00 3.54 -1.23
N ASP A 59 21.80 4.57 -1.16
CA ASP A 59 23.26 4.47 -1.09
C ASP A 59 23.78 4.43 0.36
N TYR A 60 22.86 4.26 1.35
CA TYR A 60 23.20 4.28 2.77
C TYR A 60 22.34 3.34 3.64
N PHE A 61 21.00 3.34 3.45
CA PHE A 61 20.10 2.59 4.32
C PHE A 61 20.27 1.09 4.12
N GLN A 62 20.10 0.34 5.22
CA GLN A 62 20.18 -1.12 5.23
C GLN A 62 18.82 -1.70 5.59
N THR A 63 18.23 -2.45 4.66
CA THR A 63 16.90 -3.06 4.80
C THR A 63 16.91 -4.52 4.33
N PRO A 64 17.71 -5.40 4.99
CA PRO A 64 17.87 -6.79 4.56
C PRO A 64 16.59 -7.63 4.63
N HIS A 65 15.65 -7.28 5.52
CA HIS A 65 14.38 -7.99 5.62
C HIS A 65 13.46 -7.64 4.44
N LEU A 66 13.44 -6.39 3.99
CA LEU A 66 12.72 -5.97 2.80
C LEU A 66 13.29 -6.62 1.53
N GLU A 67 14.63 -6.73 1.43
CA GLU A 67 15.28 -7.45 0.34
C GLU A 67 14.87 -8.94 0.34
N ARG A 68 14.83 -9.56 1.53
CA ARG A 68 14.40 -10.95 1.70
C ARG A 68 12.93 -11.13 1.33
N LEU A 69 12.07 -10.17 1.70
CA LEU A 69 10.66 -10.19 1.31
C LEU A 69 10.51 -10.15 -0.22
N ALA A 70 11.24 -9.26 -0.91
CA ALA A 70 11.21 -9.16 -2.37
C ALA A 70 11.69 -10.45 -3.06
N LYS A 71 12.72 -11.10 -2.50
CA LYS A 71 13.21 -12.40 -3.00
C LYS A 71 12.19 -13.54 -2.82
N ARG A 72 11.27 -13.43 -1.87
CA ARG A 72 10.21 -14.44 -1.60
C ARG A 72 8.97 -14.25 -2.46
N GLY A 73 8.84 -13.14 -3.18
CA GLY A 73 7.66 -12.82 -3.94
C GLY A 73 7.93 -12.02 -5.20
N MET A 74 7.05 -11.09 -5.49
CA MET A 74 7.09 -10.23 -6.67
C MET A 74 7.39 -8.78 -6.29
N LEU A 75 8.41 -8.20 -6.94
CA LEU A 75 8.73 -6.79 -6.88
C LEU A 75 8.05 -6.05 -8.03
N PHE A 76 7.33 -4.97 -7.73
CA PHE A 76 6.77 -4.08 -8.74
C PHE A 76 7.66 -2.86 -8.91
N THR A 77 8.27 -2.72 -10.08
CA THR A 77 9.14 -1.58 -10.38
C THR A 77 8.34 -0.29 -10.53
N GLN A 78 7.06 -0.40 -10.86
CA GLN A 78 6.13 0.71 -11.12
C GLN A 78 4.91 0.64 -10.18
N GLY A 79 5.17 0.51 -8.87
CA GLY A 79 4.14 0.58 -7.84
C GLY A 79 3.85 2.02 -7.41
N TYR A 80 2.58 2.37 -7.30
CA TYR A 80 2.13 3.73 -6.96
C TYR A 80 1.25 3.75 -5.72
N ALA A 81 1.49 4.72 -4.84
CA ALA A 81 0.51 5.13 -3.85
C ALA A 81 -0.65 5.87 -4.54
N PRO A 82 -1.90 5.70 -4.13
CA PRO A 82 -3.05 6.39 -4.70
C PRO A 82 -2.98 7.92 -4.65
N ALA A 83 -2.20 8.48 -3.74
CA ALA A 83 -2.03 9.91 -3.55
C ALA A 83 -0.61 10.27 -3.09
N PRO A 84 -0.18 11.54 -3.24
CA PRO A 84 1.11 11.99 -2.74
C PRO A 84 1.10 12.34 -1.23
N PHE A 85 0.03 11.97 -0.50
CA PHE A 85 -0.15 12.20 0.94
C PHE A 85 -0.82 11.03 1.65
N CYS A 86 -0.53 10.91 2.97
CA CYS A 86 -0.99 9.81 3.82
C CYS A 86 -2.52 9.66 3.87
N CYS A 87 -3.24 10.67 4.34
CA CYS A 87 -4.68 10.58 4.57
C CYS A 87 -5.48 10.15 3.32
N PRO A 88 -5.35 10.79 2.13
CA PRO A 88 -6.08 10.35 0.94
C PRO A 88 -5.67 8.95 0.48
N THR A 89 -4.39 8.57 0.58
CA THR A 89 -3.95 7.20 0.27
C THR A 89 -4.61 6.17 1.15
N ARG A 90 -4.64 6.39 2.46
CA ARG A 90 -5.21 5.44 3.44
C ARG A 90 -6.71 5.24 3.23
N ARG A 91 -7.44 6.31 2.90
CA ARG A 91 -8.82 6.22 2.46
C ARG A 91 -8.97 5.39 1.19
N SER A 92 -8.17 5.72 0.19
CA SER A 92 -8.19 5.07 -1.13
C SER A 92 -7.93 3.57 -1.03
N LEU A 93 -6.94 3.16 -0.23
CA LEU A 93 -6.65 1.75 0.03
C LEU A 93 -7.85 1.02 0.63
N LEU A 94 -8.53 1.66 1.58
CA LEU A 94 -9.62 1.04 2.33
C LEU A 94 -10.87 0.78 1.48
N ILE A 95 -11.17 1.65 0.51
CA ILE A 95 -12.41 1.60 -0.28
C ILE A 95 -12.17 1.40 -1.79
N GLY A 96 -10.92 1.26 -2.24
CA GLY A 96 -10.58 1.01 -3.65
C GLY A 96 -10.86 2.17 -4.60
N GLN A 97 -10.98 3.41 -4.10
CA GLN A 97 -11.37 4.58 -4.90
C GLN A 97 -10.27 5.64 -4.95
N THR A 98 -10.08 6.26 -6.11
CA THR A 98 -9.14 7.38 -6.28
C THR A 98 -9.52 8.58 -5.43
N PRO A 99 -8.54 9.38 -4.94
CA PRO A 99 -8.81 10.63 -4.24
C PRO A 99 -9.66 11.64 -5.02
N ALA A 100 -9.77 11.53 -6.34
CA ALA A 100 -10.67 12.34 -7.15
C ALA A 100 -12.15 12.19 -6.76
N ARG A 101 -12.53 11.03 -6.20
CA ARG A 101 -13.89 10.78 -5.66
C ARG A 101 -14.06 11.23 -4.21
N HIS A 102 -12.96 11.64 -3.55
CA HIS A 102 -12.99 12.10 -2.16
C HIS A 102 -13.31 13.59 -2.11
N ILE A 103 -14.48 13.95 -1.58
CA ILE A 103 -14.92 15.34 -1.45
C ILE A 103 -14.56 15.84 -0.06
N TYR A 104 -13.44 16.54 0.08
CA TYR A 104 -12.92 16.96 1.38
C TYR A 104 -13.50 18.28 1.91
N GLN A 105 -13.91 19.18 1.03
CA GLN A 105 -14.16 20.57 1.40
C GLN A 105 -15.58 21.07 1.14
N LYS A 106 -16.27 20.54 0.13
CA LYS A 106 -17.60 21.05 -0.22
C LYS A 106 -18.67 20.73 0.82
N ASN A 107 -18.60 19.57 1.44
CA ASN A 107 -19.54 19.18 2.47
C ASN A 107 -18.96 18.01 3.30
N GLN A 108 -18.15 18.31 4.31
CA GLN A 108 -17.46 17.31 5.12
C GLN A 108 -18.41 16.36 5.84
N GLN A 109 -19.56 16.85 6.36
CA GLN A 109 -20.57 16.02 7.02
C GLN A 109 -21.15 14.98 6.05
N LYS A 110 -21.52 15.41 4.84
CA LYS A 110 -22.05 14.51 3.80
C LYS A 110 -21.01 13.47 3.37
N TRP A 111 -19.76 13.90 3.21
CA TRP A 111 -18.66 12.98 2.90
C TRP A 111 -18.48 11.94 4.02
N THR A 112 -18.36 12.35 5.27
CA THR A 112 -18.17 11.44 6.41
C THR A 112 -19.30 10.41 6.48
N SER A 113 -20.55 10.85 6.32
CA SER A 113 -21.71 9.95 6.29
C SER A 113 -21.62 8.95 5.13
N ASN A 114 -21.25 9.40 3.94
CA ASN A 114 -21.10 8.53 2.77
C ASN A 114 -19.91 7.57 2.92
N PHE A 115 -18.79 8.03 3.48
CA PHE A 115 -17.60 7.19 3.69
C PHE A 115 -17.89 6.02 4.64
N ARG A 116 -18.63 6.24 5.73
CA ARG A 116 -19.05 5.16 6.63
C ARG A 116 -19.89 4.08 5.95
N LYS A 117 -20.63 4.42 4.90
CA LYS A 117 -21.49 3.50 4.16
C LYS A 117 -20.76 2.73 3.06
N GLN A 118 -19.55 3.15 2.68
CA GLN A 118 -18.77 2.50 1.62
C GLN A 118 -18.43 1.06 2.00
N LEU A 119 -18.36 0.20 0.98
CA LEU A 119 -17.79 -1.13 1.13
C LEU A 119 -16.28 -1.00 1.33
N SER A 120 -15.82 -1.34 2.52
CA SER A 120 -14.41 -1.33 2.88
C SER A 120 -13.78 -2.71 2.73
N LEU A 121 -12.44 -2.79 2.67
CA LEU A 121 -11.71 -4.06 2.61
C LEU A 121 -12.17 -5.07 3.68
N PRO A 122 -12.22 -4.72 4.99
CA PRO A 122 -12.66 -5.70 6.00
C PRO A 122 -14.13 -6.12 5.81
N ARG A 123 -15.03 -5.21 5.42
CA ARG A 123 -16.42 -5.54 5.14
C ARG A 123 -16.56 -6.48 3.93
N MET A 124 -15.83 -6.19 2.87
CA MET A 124 -15.80 -7.03 1.67
C MET A 124 -15.35 -8.47 2.01
N LEU A 125 -14.24 -8.62 2.77
CA LEU A 125 -13.76 -9.95 3.16
C LEU A 125 -14.77 -10.69 4.04
N LYS A 126 -15.46 -9.99 4.95
CA LYS A 126 -16.53 -10.58 5.77
C LYS A 126 -17.78 -10.96 4.94
N GLN A 127 -18.03 -10.28 3.83
CA GLN A 127 -19.09 -10.72 2.89
C GLN A 127 -18.69 -12.00 2.16
N VAL A 128 -17.40 -12.15 1.82
CA VAL A 128 -16.90 -13.39 1.19
C VAL A 128 -16.95 -14.56 2.16
N ASN A 129 -16.51 -14.34 3.40
CA ASN A 129 -16.55 -15.35 4.46
C ASN A 129 -16.72 -14.67 5.82
N GLY A 130 -17.88 -14.87 6.46
CA GLY A 130 -18.22 -14.29 7.76
C GLY A 130 -17.26 -14.66 8.91
N ASN A 131 -16.40 -15.68 8.72
CA ASN A 131 -15.38 -16.08 9.69
C ASN A 131 -14.13 -15.19 9.67
N TYR A 132 -13.95 -14.31 8.66
CA TYR A 132 -12.81 -13.39 8.65
C TYR A 132 -12.76 -12.56 9.93
N LYS A 133 -11.58 -12.53 10.55
CA LYS A 133 -11.24 -11.60 11.62
C LYS A 133 -10.28 -10.53 11.10
N THR A 134 -10.55 -9.30 11.45
CA THR A 134 -9.90 -8.15 10.82
C THR A 134 -9.30 -7.22 11.85
N ALA A 135 -8.05 -6.79 11.65
CA ALA A 135 -7.35 -5.88 12.56
C ALA A 135 -6.68 -4.73 11.82
N HIS A 136 -6.71 -3.55 12.42
CA HIS A 136 -5.94 -2.38 12.03
C HIS A 136 -5.03 -1.94 13.17
N PHE A 137 -3.72 -1.99 12.97
CA PHE A 137 -2.74 -1.52 13.94
C PHE A 137 -1.92 -0.36 13.40
N GLY A 138 -1.73 0.65 14.21
CA GLY A 138 -0.92 1.81 13.92
C GLY A 138 -1.68 3.00 13.35
N LYS A 139 -1.09 3.69 12.39
CA LYS A 139 -1.57 4.98 11.90
C LYS A 139 -2.82 4.86 11.05
N TRP A 140 -3.95 5.32 11.58
CA TRP A 140 -5.22 5.44 10.85
C TRP A 140 -5.27 6.67 9.95
N ASP A 141 -4.98 7.83 10.52
CA ASP A 141 -4.83 9.15 9.86
C ASP A 141 -6.04 9.63 9.02
N MET A 142 -7.24 9.19 9.36
CA MET A 142 -8.48 9.69 8.76
C MET A 142 -9.09 10.81 9.61
N ARG A 143 -8.26 11.78 9.96
CA ARG A 143 -8.57 12.82 10.96
C ARG A 143 -9.68 13.81 10.55
N PHE A 144 -9.99 13.88 9.26
CA PHE A 144 -11.06 14.76 8.77
C PHE A 144 -12.41 14.07 8.76
N ASP A 145 -12.47 12.77 8.99
CA ASP A 145 -13.67 11.97 8.82
C ASP A 145 -14.37 11.66 10.12
N ASN A 146 -13.65 11.75 11.22
CA ASN A 146 -14.15 11.29 12.55
C ASN A 146 -14.78 9.89 12.46
N VAL A 147 -14.14 8.99 11.70
CA VAL A 147 -14.56 7.61 11.47
C VAL A 147 -13.49 6.69 12.02
N SER A 148 -13.88 5.81 12.96
CA SER A 148 -12.95 4.84 13.54
C SER A 148 -12.78 3.62 12.62
N PRO A 149 -11.69 2.83 12.80
CA PRO A 149 -11.52 1.58 12.07
C PRO A 149 -12.69 0.59 12.27
N GLU A 150 -13.25 0.50 13.46
CA GLU A 150 -14.40 -0.37 13.77
C GLU A 150 -15.62 0.04 12.95
N GLN A 151 -15.85 1.33 12.81
CA GLN A 151 -16.94 1.88 11.97
C GLN A 151 -16.73 1.54 10.48
N MET A 152 -15.52 1.17 10.08
CA MET A 152 -15.19 0.69 8.73
C MET A 152 -15.07 -0.83 8.65
N GLY A 153 -15.41 -1.55 9.73
CA GLY A 153 -15.56 -3.00 9.74
C GLY A 153 -14.41 -3.80 10.32
N TYR A 154 -13.39 -3.17 10.90
CA TYR A 154 -12.36 -3.88 11.66
C TYR A 154 -12.90 -4.39 12.99
N ASP A 155 -12.49 -5.60 13.40
CA ASP A 155 -12.88 -6.19 14.69
C ASP A 155 -12.00 -5.70 15.84
N VAL A 156 -10.72 -5.43 15.54
CA VAL A 156 -9.72 -4.96 16.50
C VAL A 156 -8.96 -3.79 15.91
N SER A 157 -8.73 -2.73 16.68
CA SER A 157 -7.91 -1.63 16.23
C SER A 157 -7.25 -0.84 17.36
N ASP A 158 -6.38 0.10 16.95
CA ASP A 158 -5.81 1.13 17.82
C ASP A 158 -6.69 2.39 17.92
N GLY A 159 -7.87 2.38 17.28
CA GLY A 159 -8.78 3.51 17.24
C GLY A 159 -8.33 4.62 16.28
N ILE A 160 -8.81 5.84 16.52
CA ILE A 160 -8.49 7.02 15.71
C ILE A 160 -7.10 7.54 16.06
N THR A 161 -6.10 7.07 15.36
CA THR A 161 -4.68 7.42 15.53
C THR A 161 -4.19 8.34 14.42
N GLY A 162 -3.15 9.09 14.68
CA GLY A 162 -2.52 10.00 13.72
C GLY A 162 -1.01 10.15 13.94
N ASN A 163 -0.37 11.12 13.29
CA ASN A 163 1.07 11.34 13.38
C ASN A 163 1.58 11.53 14.83
N SER A 164 0.79 12.19 15.68
CA SER A 164 1.14 12.43 17.08
C SER A 164 1.25 11.14 17.89
N THR A 165 0.45 10.12 17.60
CA THR A 165 0.46 8.83 18.30
C THR A 165 1.82 8.13 18.17
N GLY A 166 2.43 8.18 17.00
CA GLY A 166 3.76 7.60 16.73
C GLY A 166 4.95 8.51 17.04
N GLY A 167 4.77 9.53 17.88
CA GLY A 167 5.85 10.45 18.25
C GLY A 167 6.01 11.65 17.33
N GLY A 168 4.92 12.23 16.79
CA GLY A 168 4.97 13.51 16.08
C GLY A 168 5.20 14.70 17.01
N LYS A 169 5.41 15.91 16.46
CA LYS A 169 5.64 17.15 17.22
C LYS A 169 4.72 17.29 18.43
N GLY A 170 5.30 17.45 19.61
CA GLY A 170 4.59 17.62 20.86
C GLY A 170 4.24 16.34 21.63
N SER A 171 4.49 15.16 21.09
CA SER A 171 4.26 13.89 21.77
C SER A 171 5.54 13.29 22.33
N GLY A 172 6.15 13.94 23.32
CA GLY A 172 7.31 13.42 24.05
C GLY A 172 7.01 12.24 24.99
N GLY A 173 6.06 11.37 24.64
CA GLY A 173 5.65 10.24 25.45
C GLY A 173 6.61 9.06 25.45
N PRO A 174 6.33 8.01 26.24
CA PRO A 174 7.15 6.79 26.39
C PRO A 174 7.48 6.10 25.06
N ALA A 175 6.59 6.19 24.08
CA ALA A 175 6.74 5.66 22.72
C ALA A 175 7.99 6.19 22.00
N ALA A 176 8.46 7.39 22.35
CA ALA A 176 9.65 7.97 21.74
C ALA A 176 10.95 7.43 22.35
N LYS A 177 10.92 6.97 23.61
CA LYS A 177 12.12 6.53 24.35
C LYS A 177 12.31 5.01 24.32
N ASN A 178 11.27 4.25 24.51
CA ASN A 178 11.35 2.80 24.72
C ASN A 178 10.97 1.97 23.48
N ASP A 179 10.04 2.48 22.67
CA ASP A 179 9.59 1.86 21.43
C ASP A 179 9.49 2.92 20.31
N PRO A 180 10.63 3.28 19.68
CA PRO A 180 10.65 4.31 18.65
C PRO A 180 9.65 4.02 17.53
N LYS A 181 8.76 4.97 17.27
CA LYS A 181 7.67 4.82 16.28
C LYS A 181 6.69 3.68 16.57
N LEU A 182 6.65 3.18 17.79
CA LEU A 182 5.81 2.03 18.18
C LEU A 182 6.02 0.78 17.30
N ILE A 183 7.21 0.64 16.70
CA ILE A 183 7.48 -0.43 15.72
C ILE A 183 7.36 -1.79 16.39
N GLN A 184 7.97 -1.95 17.57
CA GLN A 184 7.96 -3.20 18.30
C GLN A 184 6.55 -3.57 18.74
N SER A 185 5.85 -2.70 19.46
CA SER A 185 4.51 -2.96 19.99
C SER A 185 3.47 -3.18 18.89
N LEU A 186 3.58 -2.47 17.76
CA LEU A 186 2.73 -2.70 16.58
C LEU A 186 2.94 -4.10 16.01
N THR A 187 4.21 -4.50 15.84
CA THR A 187 4.56 -5.81 15.30
C THR A 187 4.12 -6.93 16.25
N GLU A 188 4.32 -6.76 17.56
CA GLU A 188 3.90 -7.74 18.57
C GLU A 188 2.38 -7.93 18.60
N ARG A 189 1.61 -6.86 18.50
CA ARG A 189 0.14 -6.95 18.42
C ARG A 189 -0.34 -7.66 17.15
N ALA A 190 0.28 -7.37 16.01
CA ALA A 190 -0.02 -8.08 14.76
C ALA A 190 0.33 -9.57 14.87
N ASN A 191 1.48 -9.91 15.45
CA ASN A 191 1.92 -11.29 15.66
C ASN A 191 0.99 -12.06 16.62
N ASN A 192 0.55 -11.43 17.72
CA ASN A 192 -0.39 -12.02 18.68
C ASN A 192 -1.77 -12.22 18.06
N PHE A 193 -2.24 -11.25 17.27
CA PHE A 193 -3.50 -11.39 16.54
C PHE A 193 -3.44 -12.57 15.56
N MET A 194 -2.39 -12.69 14.74
CA MET A 194 -2.19 -13.83 13.83
C MET A 194 -2.22 -15.16 14.58
N LYS A 195 -1.44 -15.27 15.68
CA LYS A 195 -1.38 -16.47 16.50
C LYS A 195 -2.76 -16.89 17.00
N THR A 196 -3.54 -15.94 17.53
CA THR A 196 -4.91 -16.17 18.01
C THR A 196 -5.83 -16.69 16.90
N GLN A 197 -5.78 -16.07 15.70
CA GLN A 197 -6.65 -16.48 14.60
C GLN A 197 -6.27 -17.86 14.06
N VAL A 198 -4.98 -18.17 13.97
CA VAL A 198 -4.51 -19.52 13.58
C VAL A 198 -4.96 -20.59 14.57
N GLN A 199 -4.85 -20.34 15.88
CA GLN A 199 -5.35 -21.25 16.93
C GLN A 199 -6.86 -21.48 16.85
N GLN A 200 -7.62 -20.49 16.37
CA GLN A 200 -9.07 -20.58 16.19
C GLN A 200 -9.49 -21.08 14.80
N ASN A 201 -8.54 -21.43 13.93
CA ASN A 201 -8.78 -21.81 12.53
C ASN A 201 -9.61 -20.77 11.76
N LYS A 202 -9.40 -19.48 12.01
CA LYS A 202 -10.10 -18.37 11.34
C LYS A 202 -9.20 -17.67 10.33
N PRO A 203 -9.68 -17.38 9.11
CA PRO A 203 -8.98 -16.52 8.19
C PRO A 203 -8.92 -15.10 8.75
N PHE A 204 -7.85 -14.37 8.42
CA PHE A 204 -7.68 -13.02 8.94
C PHE A 204 -7.19 -12.02 7.89
N PHE A 205 -7.48 -10.75 8.18
CA PHE A 205 -6.91 -9.60 7.50
C PHE A 205 -6.29 -8.65 8.53
N ILE A 206 -5.02 -8.30 8.32
CA ILE A 206 -4.31 -7.30 9.10
C ILE A 206 -3.89 -6.16 8.17
N GLN A 207 -4.22 -4.93 8.53
CA GLN A 207 -3.57 -3.73 8.03
C GLN A 207 -2.64 -3.20 9.11
N LEU A 208 -1.33 -3.39 8.92
CA LEU A 208 -0.28 -2.88 9.80
C LEU A 208 0.29 -1.59 9.21
N SER A 209 -0.12 -0.47 9.79
CA SER A 209 0.18 0.89 9.32
C SER A 209 1.24 1.53 10.20
N HIS A 210 2.51 1.38 9.84
CA HIS A 210 3.61 1.96 10.61
C HIS A 210 3.60 3.49 10.61
N TYR A 211 4.15 4.10 11.68
CA TYR A 211 4.44 5.54 11.74
C TYR A 211 5.81 5.87 11.13
N ALA A 212 6.71 4.87 11.06
CA ALA A 212 8.00 5.00 10.39
C ALA A 212 7.79 4.95 8.85
N VAL A 213 8.46 5.79 8.08
CA VAL A 213 9.59 6.65 8.45
C VAL A 213 9.18 8.15 8.45
N HIS A 214 7.95 8.46 8.86
CA HIS A 214 7.48 9.85 8.98
C HIS A 214 8.24 10.60 10.09
N LEU A 215 8.36 11.93 9.95
CA LEU A 215 8.88 12.79 11.02
C LEU A 215 7.96 12.77 12.28
N ASP A 216 8.42 13.02 13.52
CA ASP A 216 9.83 13.28 13.82
C ASP A 216 10.64 11.99 13.81
N ILE A 217 11.97 12.11 13.76
CA ILE A 217 12.87 10.96 13.63
C ILE A 217 13.12 10.36 15.02
N PHE A 218 12.62 9.14 15.25
CA PHE A 218 12.88 8.33 16.44
C PHE A 218 13.51 6.99 16.04
N TYR A 219 14.45 6.50 16.81
CA TYR A 219 15.25 5.33 16.49
C TYR A 219 15.80 4.65 17.76
N SER A 220 16.11 3.38 17.66
CA SER A 220 16.80 2.66 18.72
C SER A 220 18.30 3.00 18.76
N LYS A 221 18.89 2.99 19.97
CA LYS A 221 20.33 3.26 20.14
C LYS A 221 21.20 2.31 19.32
N ASN A 222 20.85 1.03 19.30
CA ASN A 222 21.59 0.00 18.56
C ASN A 222 21.57 0.26 17.05
N SER A 223 20.42 0.64 16.50
CA SER A 223 20.31 0.96 15.07
C SER A 223 21.06 2.24 14.70
N LEU A 224 21.09 3.23 15.59
CA LEU A 224 21.91 4.41 15.39
C LEU A 224 23.42 4.10 15.38
N GLN A 225 23.88 3.30 16.34
CA GLN A 225 25.29 2.89 16.40
C GLN A 225 25.69 2.15 15.12
N LYS A 226 24.86 1.19 14.66
CA LYS A 226 25.08 0.49 13.40
C LYS A 226 25.06 1.43 12.20
N SER A 227 24.14 2.39 12.15
CA SER A 227 24.09 3.36 11.05
C SER A 227 25.33 4.26 11.01
N ARG A 228 25.87 4.66 12.17
CA ARG A 228 27.07 5.48 12.26
C ARG A 228 28.36 4.74 11.86
N SER A 229 28.41 3.41 11.97
CA SER A 229 29.56 2.61 11.53
C SER A 229 29.63 2.39 10.00
N ILE A 230 28.60 2.78 9.27
CA ILE A 230 28.52 2.65 7.80
C ILE A 230 28.84 3.99 7.15
N ALA A 231 29.61 3.97 6.05
CA ALA A 231 29.88 5.18 5.28
C ALA A 231 28.60 5.82 4.76
N LYS A 232 28.46 7.13 4.97
CA LYS A 232 27.29 7.88 4.47
C LYS A 232 27.27 7.92 2.95
N GLY A 233 26.06 7.84 2.39
CA GLY A 233 25.86 7.98 0.95
C GLY A 233 25.99 9.44 0.47
N LYS A 234 25.88 9.61 -0.85
CA LYS A 234 25.78 10.95 -1.49
C LYS A 234 24.34 11.48 -1.46
N LYS A 235 23.36 10.58 -1.58
CA LYS A 235 21.93 10.83 -1.60
C LYS A 235 21.33 10.80 -0.18
N HIS A 236 21.66 9.77 0.57
CA HIS A 236 21.19 9.56 1.93
C HIS A 236 22.37 9.69 2.92
N THR A 237 22.30 10.63 3.84
CA THR A 237 23.45 10.99 4.68
C THR A 237 23.13 11.13 6.17
N LEU A 238 21.85 10.92 6.59
CA LEU A 238 21.40 11.11 7.96
C LEU A 238 21.35 9.78 8.71
N PRO A 239 22.31 9.53 9.67
CA PRO A 239 22.35 8.26 10.41
C PRO A 239 21.08 8.00 11.21
N GLU A 240 20.48 9.05 11.77
CA GLU A 240 19.26 8.97 12.57
C GLU A 240 18.07 8.46 11.73
N PHE A 241 17.96 8.92 10.49
CA PHE A 241 16.91 8.43 9.58
C PHE A 241 17.20 7.02 9.07
N ALA A 242 18.48 6.69 8.83
CA ALA A 242 18.91 5.33 8.51
C ALA A 242 18.58 4.36 9.66
N ALA A 243 18.80 4.78 10.91
CA ALA A 243 18.45 3.99 12.10
C ALA A 243 16.94 3.72 12.22
N MET A 244 16.11 4.76 12.03
CA MET A 244 14.65 4.60 12.01
C MET A 244 14.19 3.63 10.89
N THR A 245 14.81 3.73 9.71
CA THR A 245 14.53 2.82 8.59
C THR A 245 14.93 1.38 8.90
N THR A 246 16.07 1.20 9.58
CA THR A 246 16.54 -0.12 10.05
C THR A 246 15.59 -0.71 11.10
N ASP A 247 15.05 0.11 12.00
CA ASP A 247 14.08 -0.38 13.00
C ASP A 247 12.78 -0.83 12.34
N LEU A 248 12.28 -0.08 11.34
CA LEU A 248 11.13 -0.51 10.53
C LEU A 248 11.40 -1.86 9.84
N ASP A 249 12.58 -2.02 9.24
CA ASP A 249 12.97 -3.25 8.56
C ASP A 249 13.03 -4.46 9.52
N LYS A 250 13.48 -4.27 10.78
CA LYS A 250 13.44 -5.30 11.83
C LYS A 250 12.00 -5.70 12.18
N GLY A 251 11.09 -4.74 12.30
CA GLY A 251 9.67 -5.01 12.52
C GLY A 251 9.08 -5.86 11.39
N LEU A 252 9.38 -5.51 10.13
CA LEU A 252 9.02 -6.33 8.97
C LEU A 252 9.57 -7.76 9.08
N GLY A 253 10.86 -7.91 9.45
CA GLY A 253 11.49 -9.22 9.63
C GLY A 253 10.76 -10.08 10.65
N SER A 254 10.45 -9.52 11.82
CA SER A 254 9.72 -10.22 12.89
C SER A 254 8.32 -10.68 12.46
N LEU A 255 7.61 -9.85 11.69
CA LEU A 255 6.28 -10.23 11.18
C LEU A 255 6.36 -11.41 10.20
N ILE A 256 7.32 -11.40 9.28
CA ILE A 256 7.51 -12.48 8.29
C ILE A 256 7.95 -13.77 8.97
N GLU A 257 8.84 -13.66 9.95
CA GLU A 257 9.27 -14.82 10.76
C GLU A 257 8.11 -15.43 11.55
N GLN A 258 7.16 -14.62 12.03
CA GLN A 258 5.96 -15.13 12.71
C GLN A 258 5.04 -15.89 11.75
N ILE A 259 4.85 -15.41 10.50
CA ILE A 259 4.10 -16.13 9.47
C ILE A 259 4.72 -17.50 9.19
N ASP A 260 6.06 -17.57 9.11
CA ASP A 260 6.79 -18.81 8.90
C ASP A 260 6.65 -19.76 10.09
N LYS A 261 6.84 -19.26 11.34
CA LYS A 261 6.69 -20.04 12.58
C LYS A 261 5.30 -20.62 12.76
N LEU A 262 4.27 -19.93 12.29
CA LEU A 262 2.88 -20.40 12.33
C LEU A 262 2.56 -21.40 11.20
N GLY A 263 3.47 -21.63 10.26
CA GLY A 263 3.27 -22.54 9.14
C GLY A 263 2.21 -22.08 8.13
N ILE A 264 1.93 -20.77 8.07
CA ILE A 264 0.83 -20.22 7.26
C ILE A 264 1.29 -19.50 5.99
N SER A 265 2.57 -19.59 5.62
CA SER A 265 3.14 -18.91 4.46
C SER A 265 2.40 -19.28 3.16
N GLN A 266 1.94 -20.52 3.01
CA GLN A 266 1.18 -21.00 1.84
C GLN A 266 -0.33 -20.65 1.88
N LYS A 267 -0.75 -19.92 2.91
CA LYS A 267 -2.15 -19.44 3.06
C LYS A 267 -2.23 -17.93 3.26
N THR A 268 -1.11 -17.21 3.19
CA THR A 268 -1.06 -15.78 3.55
C THR A 268 -0.47 -14.96 2.42
N TYR A 269 -1.25 -13.99 1.94
CA TYR A 269 -0.76 -12.93 1.06
C TYR A 269 -0.29 -11.76 1.88
N VAL A 270 0.93 -11.28 1.60
CA VAL A 270 1.54 -10.11 2.21
C VAL A 270 1.78 -9.06 1.13
N PHE A 271 1.27 -7.86 1.33
CA PHE A 271 1.51 -6.70 0.47
C PHE A 271 2.24 -5.64 1.27
N PHE A 272 3.43 -5.25 0.80
CA PHE A 272 4.21 -4.15 1.37
C PHE A 272 4.19 -2.96 0.42
N LEU A 273 3.84 -1.78 0.93
CA LEU A 273 3.93 -0.52 0.19
C LEU A 273 4.10 0.68 1.14
N SER A 274 4.44 1.85 0.58
CA SER A 274 4.38 3.12 1.30
C SER A 274 3.12 3.90 0.96
N ASP A 275 2.67 4.73 1.89
CA ASP A 275 1.46 5.54 1.70
C ASP A 275 1.66 6.75 0.77
N ASN A 276 2.89 7.19 0.59
CA ASN A 276 3.31 8.20 -0.41
C ASN A 276 4.83 8.18 -0.55
N GLY A 277 5.32 8.90 -1.54
CA GLY A 277 6.76 9.06 -1.75
C GLY A 277 7.48 9.81 -0.62
N GLY A 278 8.80 9.71 -0.61
CA GLY A 278 9.64 10.27 0.45
C GLY A 278 9.69 11.79 0.45
N ARG A 279 9.92 12.36 1.64
CA ARG A 279 10.13 13.81 1.78
C ARG A 279 11.41 14.26 1.08
N LEU A 280 11.40 15.46 0.51
CA LEU A 280 12.59 16.08 -0.10
C LEU A 280 13.58 16.57 0.92
N THR A 281 13.07 17.16 2.01
CA THR A 281 13.89 17.81 3.04
C THR A 281 13.81 17.07 4.35
N MET A 282 14.94 17.02 5.07
CA MET A 282 15.05 16.49 6.42
C MET A 282 15.50 17.57 7.39
N PRO A 283 15.10 17.52 8.67
CA PRO A 283 15.61 18.42 9.70
C PRO A 283 17.14 18.39 9.72
N GLY A 284 17.76 19.56 9.85
CA GLY A 284 19.22 19.71 9.91
C GLY A 284 19.97 19.48 8.58
N GLN A 285 19.28 19.23 7.47
CA GLN A 285 19.90 19.04 6.16
C GLN A 285 19.56 20.18 5.20
N LYS A 286 20.44 21.14 5.09
CA LYS A 286 20.38 22.20 4.08
C LYS A 286 21.16 21.78 2.82
N ASN A 287 20.64 22.12 1.65
CA ASN A 287 21.25 22.05 0.32
C ASN A 287 22.15 20.85 0.01
N LYS A 288 21.59 19.83 -0.64
CA LYS A 288 22.33 18.68 -1.14
C LYS A 288 22.53 18.75 -2.64
N LYS A 289 23.72 18.35 -3.08
CA LYS A 289 24.03 18.17 -4.52
C LYS A 289 23.16 17.12 -5.19
N LEU A 290 22.67 16.11 -4.44
CA LEU A 290 21.84 15.04 -4.94
C LEU A 290 20.51 14.96 -4.16
N PRO A 291 19.35 15.10 -4.81
CA PRO A 291 18.04 14.99 -4.16
C PRO A 291 17.82 13.61 -3.55
N ARG A 292 17.14 13.57 -2.39
CA ARG A 292 16.86 12.31 -1.67
C ARG A 292 16.13 11.25 -2.48
N ASN A 293 15.22 11.66 -3.35
CA ASN A 293 14.43 10.73 -4.17
C ASN A 293 15.06 10.45 -5.54
N TYR A 294 16.29 10.97 -5.81
CA TYR A 294 16.96 10.74 -7.09
C TYR A 294 17.07 9.22 -7.41
N PRO A 295 16.74 8.76 -8.62
CA PRO A 295 16.54 9.50 -9.87
C PRO A 295 15.14 10.11 -10.07
N LEU A 296 14.18 9.87 -9.18
CA LEU A 296 12.83 10.39 -9.29
C LEU A 296 12.78 11.89 -9.03
N ARG A 297 11.89 12.58 -9.75
CA ARG A 297 11.67 14.02 -9.57
C ARG A 297 10.78 14.27 -8.35
N ASP A 298 11.12 15.32 -7.58
CA ASP A 298 10.33 15.83 -6.44
C ASP A 298 10.12 14.79 -5.32
N GLY A 299 9.02 14.87 -4.56
CA GLY A 299 8.73 13.99 -3.42
C GLY A 299 7.32 14.21 -2.88
N LYS A 300 7.12 13.81 -1.63
CA LYS A 300 5.83 13.91 -0.92
C LYS A 300 5.12 15.23 -1.21
N GLY A 301 3.86 15.15 -1.59
CA GLY A 301 3.02 16.31 -1.90
C GLY A 301 3.05 16.74 -3.36
N SER A 302 3.68 15.95 -4.24
CA SER A 302 3.81 16.24 -5.67
C SER A 302 3.30 15.07 -6.51
N MET A 303 2.75 15.35 -7.69
CA MET A 303 2.34 14.34 -8.67
C MET A 303 3.48 13.82 -9.55
N TYR A 304 4.71 14.30 -9.36
CA TYR A 304 5.87 13.69 -10.00
C TYR A 304 6.19 12.34 -9.35
N GLU A 305 6.99 11.51 -10.04
CA GLU A 305 7.29 10.14 -9.62
C GLU A 305 7.77 10.06 -8.16
N GLY A 306 8.60 11.01 -7.72
CA GLY A 306 9.09 11.04 -6.34
C GLY A 306 8.02 11.21 -5.26
N GLY A 307 6.83 11.70 -5.63
CA GLY A 307 5.72 11.88 -4.70
C GLY A 307 4.73 10.72 -4.64
N ILE A 308 4.61 9.94 -5.72
CA ILE A 308 3.59 8.89 -5.84
C ILE A 308 4.15 7.50 -6.11
N ARG A 309 5.35 7.35 -6.69
CA ARG A 309 5.97 6.04 -6.88
C ARG A 309 6.61 5.56 -5.58
N VAL A 310 6.26 4.36 -5.16
CA VAL A 310 6.61 3.81 -3.85
C VAL A 310 7.13 2.37 -3.96
N PRO A 311 7.90 1.86 -2.98
CA PRO A 311 8.17 0.43 -2.91
C PRO A 311 6.86 -0.35 -2.89
N PHE A 312 6.77 -1.40 -3.70
CA PHE A 312 5.60 -2.27 -3.74
C PHE A 312 6.04 -3.71 -3.96
N ILE A 313 5.69 -4.59 -3.01
CA ILE A 313 6.06 -6.02 -3.02
C ILE A 313 4.83 -6.84 -2.66
N ALA A 314 4.62 -7.96 -3.35
CA ALA A 314 3.61 -8.95 -3.03
C ALA A 314 4.25 -10.32 -2.81
N VAL A 315 3.88 -11.00 -1.72
CA VAL A 315 4.29 -12.37 -1.40
C VAL A 315 3.05 -13.20 -1.08
N GLY A 316 3.00 -14.44 -1.49
CA GLY A 316 1.89 -15.32 -1.15
C GLY A 316 1.79 -16.55 -2.04
N PRO A 317 0.74 -17.35 -1.86
CA PRO A 317 0.49 -18.53 -2.67
C PRO A 317 0.50 -18.24 -4.17
N ASN A 318 1.12 -19.10 -4.95
CA ASN A 318 1.20 -19.01 -6.42
C ASN A 318 1.91 -17.75 -6.95
N ILE A 319 2.61 -17.00 -6.10
CA ILE A 319 3.50 -15.91 -6.54
C ILE A 319 4.91 -16.47 -6.65
N LYS A 320 5.48 -16.43 -7.87
CA LYS A 320 6.84 -16.93 -8.10
C LYS A 320 7.86 -16.11 -7.32
N PRO A 321 8.68 -16.73 -6.45
CA PRO A 321 9.76 -16.05 -5.74
C PRO A 321 10.74 -15.36 -6.68
N GLY A 322 11.13 -14.13 -6.34
CA GLY A 322 12.07 -13.32 -7.10
C GLY A 322 11.54 -12.82 -8.46
N SER A 323 10.23 -12.92 -8.70
CA SER A 323 9.63 -12.34 -9.91
C SER A 323 9.57 -10.81 -9.84
N ILE A 324 9.55 -10.19 -11.02
CA ILE A 324 9.52 -8.73 -11.18
C ILE A 324 8.43 -8.39 -12.18
N SER A 325 7.70 -7.32 -11.90
CA SER A 325 6.72 -6.78 -12.84
C SER A 325 6.97 -5.29 -13.09
N ASP A 326 7.00 -4.93 -14.37
CA ASP A 326 7.06 -3.54 -14.83
C ASP A 326 5.68 -2.97 -15.17
N VAL A 327 4.62 -3.73 -14.95
CA VAL A 327 3.25 -3.26 -15.16
C VAL A 327 2.92 -2.20 -14.11
N PRO A 328 2.42 -1.01 -14.50
CA PRO A 328 2.02 0.01 -13.56
C PRO A 328 0.84 -0.42 -12.71
N ILE A 329 1.05 -0.45 -11.38
CA ILE A 329 0.04 -0.79 -10.40
C ILE A 329 -0.13 0.33 -9.37
N THR A 330 -1.27 0.36 -8.71
CA THR A 330 -1.54 1.31 -7.63
C THR A 330 -2.12 0.60 -6.41
N GLY A 331 -2.03 1.21 -5.25
CA GLY A 331 -2.67 0.70 -4.03
C GLY A 331 -4.18 0.46 -4.17
N LEU A 332 -4.86 1.12 -5.12
CA LEU A 332 -6.28 0.87 -5.42
C LEU A 332 -6.55 -0.55 -5.90
N ASP A 333 -5.58 -1.15 -6.58
CA ASP A 333 -5.68 -2.50 -7.15
C ASP A 333 -5.75 -3.58 -6.05
N LEU A 334 -5.33 -3.26 -4.81
CA LEU A 334 -5.41 -4.21 -3.71
C LEU A 334 -6.83 -4.62 -3.36
N PHE A 335 -7.80 -3.71 -3.46
CA PHE A 335 -9.20 -4.02 -3.13
C PHE A 335 -9.78 -5.14 -4.02
N PRO A 336 -9.83 -4.99 -5.37
CA PRO A 336 -10.31 -6.06 -6.23
C PRO A 336 -9.39 -7.29 -6.23
N THR A 337 -8.09 -7.14 -6.01
CA THR A 337 -7.16 -8.26 -5.88
C THR A 337 -7.50 -9.15 -4.69
N MET A 338 -7.72 -8.55 -3.52
CA MET A 338 -8.06 -9.31 -2.31
C MET A 338 -9.44 -9.96 -2.45
N ALA A 339 -10.39 -9.31 -3.11
CA ALA A 339 -11.68 -9.90 -3.42
C ALA A 339 -11.52 -11.16 -4.29
N ASP A 340 -10.79 -11.07 -5.40
CA ASP A 340 -10.56 -12.21 -6.31
C ASP A 340 -9.77 -13.34 -5.66
N LEU A 341 -8.73 -13.02 -4.87
CA LEU A 341 -7.92 -14.02 -4.18
C LEU A 341 -8.71 -14.73 -3.07
N ALA A 342 -9.65 -14.02 -2.45
CA ALA A 342 -10.55 -14.58 -1.45
C ALA A 342 -11.72 -15.39 -2.07
N GLY A 343 -11.86 -15.41 -3.40
CA GLY A 343 -12.94 -16.12 -4.09
C GLY A 343 -14.28 -15.38 -4.04
N ASN A 344 -14.26 -14.04 -4.05
CA ASN A 344 -15.48 -13.24 -4.01
C ASN A 344 -16.39 -13.50 -5.22
N THR A 345 -17.64 -13.81 -4.96
CA THR A 345 -18.70 -13.98 -5.97
C THR A 345 -19.70 -12.83 -5.98
N HIS A 346 -19.63 -11.93 -5.01
CA HIS A 346 -20.52 -10.77 -4.93
C HIS A 346 -20.10 -9.69 -5.91
N LYS A 347 -21.08 -8.97 -6.44
CA LYS A 347 -20.81 -7.80 -7.30
C LYS A 347 -20.09 -6.72 -6.49
N LEU A 348 -18.91 -6.33 -6.95
CA LEU A 348 -18.18 -5.22 -6.38
C LEU A 348 -18.77 -3.87 -6.84
N PRO A 349 -18.57 -2.79 -6.06
CA PRO A 349 -19.03 -1.46 -6.47
C PRO A 349 -18.42 -1.03 -7.81
N ASN A 350 -19.24 -0.46 -8.69
CA ASN A 350 -18.80 0.11 -9.96
C ASN A 350 -18.00 1.42 -9.82
N THR A 351 -17.84 1.89 -8.59
CA THR A 351 -17.00 3.05 -8.23
C THR A 351 -15.56 2.69 -7.89
N LEU A 352 -15.18 1.40 -7.96
CA LEU A 352 -13.78 0.99 -7.80
C LEU A 352 -12.96 1.47 -8.99
N ASP A 353 -11.81 2.08 -8.69
CA ASP A 353 -10.88 2.57 -9.72
C ASP A 353 -9.68 1.64 -9.93
N GLY A 354 -9.52 0.64 -9.05
CA GLY A 354 -8.51 -0.42 -9.18
C GLY A 354 -8.98 -1.60 -10.04
N GLY A 355 -8.01 -2.43 -10.45
CA GLY A 355 -8.23 -3.71 -11.11
C GLY A 355 -7.51 -4.85 -10.37
N SER A 356 -7.97 -6.08 -10.56
CA SER A 356 -7.35 -7.23 -9.89
C SER A 356 -5.95 -7.52 -10.43
N LEU A 357 -5.00 -7.69 -9.52
CA LEU A 357 -3.63 -8.14 -9.81
C LEU A 357 -3.51 -9.67 -9.87
N LYS A 358 -4.56 -10.44 -9.58
CA LYS A 358 -4.49 -11.90 -9.45
C LYS A 358 -3.77 -12.57 -10.61
N ASN A 359 -4.19 -12.25 -11.85
CA ASN A 359 -3.57 -12.83 -13.04
C ASN A 359 -2.09 -12.44 -13.17
N LEU A 360 -1.73 -11.19 -12.84
CA LEU A 360 -0.36 -10.71 -12.86
C LEU A 360 0.51 -11.44 -11.84
N LEU A 361 0.00 -11.60 -10.61
CA LEU A 361 0.66 -12.31 -9.52
C LEU A 361 0.93 -13.78 -9.86
N GLN A 362 -0.03 -14.45 -10.52
CA GLN A 362 0.04 -15.87 -10.88
C GLN A 362 0.77 -16.12 -12.21
N ASN A 363 1.02 -15.09 -13.03
CA ASN A 363 1.69 -15.18 -14.33
C ASN A 363 3.09 -14.49 -14.30
N ASN A 364 3.84 -14.67 -13.23
CA ASN A 364 5.22 -14.19 -13.09
C ASN A 364 5.39 -12.67 -13.37
N GLY A 365 4.37 -11.86 -13.07
CA GLY A 365 4.41 -10.41 -13.27
C GLY A 365 4.06 -9.95 -14.68
N ARG A 366 3.59 -10.85 -15.55
CA ARG A 366 3.25 -10.57 -16.96
C ARG A 366 1.74 -10.48 -17.16
N GLY A 367 1.32 -9.61 -18.07
CA GLY A 367 -0.09 -9.46 -18.45
C GLY A 367 -0.59 -8.04 -18.27
N THR A 368 -1.91 -7.89 -18.33
CA THR A 368 -2.61 -6.62 -18.20
C THR A 368 -3.56 -6.64 -17.01
N ILE A 369 -3.87 -5.48 -16.49
CA ILE A 369 -4.84 -5.31 -15.41
C ILE A 369 -6.09 -4.69 -16.01
N GLN A 370 -7.22 -5.38 -15.84
CA GLN A 370 -8.51 -4.85 -16.27
C GLN A 370 -9.02 -3.86 -15.22
N ARG A 371 -9.13 -2.60 -15.60
CA ARG A 371 -9.72 -1.52 -14.81
C ARG A 371 -10.90 -0.92 -15.57
N ILE A 372 -11.85 -0.32 -14.88
CA ILE A 372 -12.98 0.40 -15.53
C ILE A 372 -12.43 1.50 -16.43
N ASN A 373 -11.44 2.24 -15.96
CA ASN A 373 -10.71 3.22 -16.77
C ASN A 373 -9.35 2.66 -17.16
N PRO A 374 -8.91 2.80 -18.42
CA PRO A 374 -7.64 2.24 -18.90
C PRO A 374 -6.40 2.99 -18.38
N PHE A 375 -6.57 4.03 -17.59
CA PHE A 375 -5.53 4.91 -17.07
C PHE A 375 -5.46 4.86 -15.55
N LEU A 376 -4.30 5.23 -14.99
CA LEU A 376 -4.15 5.59 -13.59
C LEU A 376 -4.36 7.09 -13.43
N ILE A 377 -5.12 7.48 -12.39
CA ILE A 377 -5.33 8.88 -12.06
C ILE A 377 -5.00 9.17 -10.60
N PHE A 378 -4.26 10.24 -10.38
CA PHE A 378 -3.83 10.73 -9.07
C PHE A 378 -4.30 12.17 -8.94
N HIS A 379 -4.99 12.50 -7.87
CA HIS A 379 -5.63 13.80 -7.72
C HIS A 379 -5.42 14.40 -6.34
N GLN A 380 -5.11 15.69 -6.34
CA GLN A 380 -4.97 16.49 -5.14
C GLN A 380 -5.43 17.91 -5.41
N ALA A 381 -6.60 18.24 -4.88
CA ALA A 381 -7.18 19.59 -5.04
C ALA A 381 -6.73 20.59 -3.95
N VAL A 382 -6.21 20.09 -2.82
CA VAL A 382 -6.28 20.79 -1.53
C VAL A 382 -4.92 21.06 -0.88
N ALA A 383 -3.81 21.02 -1.57
CA ALA A 383 -2.52 21.32 -0.96
C ALA A 383 -1.78 22.45 -1.68
N ARG A 384 -0.61 22.80 -1.14
CA ARG A 384 0.27 23.87 -1.66
C ARG A 384 0.52 23.82 -3.17
N LYS A 385 0.28 22.66 -3.81
CA LYS A 385 0.30 22.46 -5.26
C LYS A 385 -0.89 21.60 -5.62
N ALA A 386 -2.02 22.20 -5.94
CA ALA A 386 -3.15 21.47 -6.49
C ALA A 386 -2.76 20.92 -7.87
N GLN A 387 -2.67 19.60 -7.96
CA GLN A 387 -2.23 18.89 -9.17
C GLN A 387 -3.10 17.66 -9.42
N THR A 388 -3.22 17.30 -10.69
CA THR A 388 -3.76 16.00 -11.13
C THR A 388 -2.77 15.37 -12.09
N SER A 389 -2.53 14.07 -11.96
CA SER A 389 -1.74 13.31 -12.92
C SER A 389 -2.58 12.16 -13.48
N LEU A 390 -2.50 11.97 -14.80
CA LEU A 390 -3.07 10.84 -15.52
C LEU A 390 -1.97 10.09 -16.22
N ARG A 391 -1.92 8.76 -16.05
CA ARG A 391 -1.00 7.88 -16.76
C ARG A 391 -1.75 6.89 -17.63
N LEU A 392 -1.48 6.90 -18.93
CA LEU A 392 -1.98 5.94 -19.90
C LEU A 392 -0.80 5.33 -20.66
N GLY A 393 -0.58 4.04 -20.46
CA GLY A 393 0.61 3.36 -21.00
C GLY A 393 1.88 4.01 -20.48
N ASP A 394 2.76 4.41 -21.41
CA ASP A 394 4.02 5.07 -21.07
C ASP A 394 3.90 6.60 -20.91
N PHE A 395 2.79 7.18 -21.33
CA PHE A 395 2.60 8.63 -21.20
C PHE A 395 1.97 9.01 -19.86
N LYS A 396 2.56 10.03 -19.24
CA LYS A 396 2.07 10.65 -18.00
C LYS A 396 1.87 12.14 -18.21
N LEU A 397 0.63 12.59 -18.05
CA LEU A 397 0.26 13.99 -18.04
C LEU A 397 0.13 14.49 -16.60
N ILE A 398 0.72 15.65 -16.30
CA ILE A 398 0.53 16.36 -15.03
C ILE A 398 -0.11 17.72 -15.33
N LYS A 399 -1.25 17.97 -14.69
CA LYS A 399 -1.90 19.30 -14.68
C LYS A 399 -1.64 19.96 -13.34
N THR A 400 -0.99 21.11 -13.36
CA THR A 400 -0.95 22.03 -12.21
C THR A 400 -2.08 23.04 -12.38
N TRP A 401 -2.99 23.08 -11.41
CA TRP A 401 -4.23 23.89 -11.52
C TRP A 401 -3.98 25.38 -11.44
N GLU A 402 -3.06 25.79 -10.57
CA GLU A 402 -2.58 27.16 -10.54
C GLU A 402 -1.73 27.42 -11.79
N GLY A 403 -2.05 28.48 -12.52
CA GLY A 403 -1.39 28.81 -13.79
C GLY A 403 -1.73 27.86 -14.96
N ASN A 404 -2.69 26.94 -14.80
CA ASN A 404 -3.19 26.03 -15.85
C ASN A 404 -2.08 25.31 -16.65
N ARG A 405 -1.00 24.87 -15.97
CA ARG A 405 0.18 24.30 -16.63
C ARG A 405 0.00 22.81 -16.89
N LEU A 406 0.32 22.38 -18.12
CA LEU A 406 0.39 20.97 -18.52
C LEU A 406 1.84 20.54 -18.76
N GLU A 407 2.19 19.37 -18.28
CA GLU A 407 3.47 18.72 -18.50
C GLU A 407 3.23 17.27 -18.91
N LEU A 408 3.78 16.86 -20.07
CA LEU A 408 3.69 15.51 -20.61
C LEU A 408 5.05 14.84 -20.55
N PHE A 409 5.08 13.62 -20.05
CA PHE A 409 6.31 12.81 -19.93
C PHE A 409 6.13 11.42 -20.54
N ASP A 410 7.20 10.91 -21.15
CA ASP A 410 7.33 9.52 -21.58
C ASP A 410 8.10 8.77 -20.48
N MET A 411 7.42 7.88 -19.77
CA MET A 411 7.95 7.14 -18.65
C MET A 411 8.80 5.93 -19.06
N SER A 412 8.76 5.53 -20.34
CA SER A 412 9.66 4.49 -20.87
C SER A 412 11.09 4.98 -20.99
N THR A 413 11.28 6.27 -21.23
CA THR A 413 12.59 6.87 -21.50
C THR A 413 13.27 7.47 -20.28
N SER A 414 12.51 7.94 -19.29
CA SER A 414 13.11 8.65 -18.16
C SER A 414 12.29 8.59 -16.86
N LEU A 415 12.93 8.12 -15.79
CA LEU A 415 12.40 8.20 -14.42
C LEU A 415 12.40 9.63 -13.84
N SER A 416 13.14 10.55 -14.46
CA SER A 416 13.42 11.87 -13.87
C SER A 416 12.44 12.97 -14.28
N GLU A 417 11.50 12.69 -15.19
CA GLU A 417 10.51 13.63 -15.69
C GLU A 417 11.09 15.02 -16.06
N LYS A 418 12.29 15.00 -16.70
CA LYS A 418 13.01 16.24 -17.08
C LYS A 418 12.51 16.81 -18.40
N ASN A 419 12.18 15.94 -19.35
CA ASN A 419 11.83 16.33 -20.70
C ASN A 419 10.30 16.49 -20.82
N ASN A 420 9.81 17.71 -20.71
CA ASN A 420 8.40 18.00 -20.94
C ASN A 420 8.09 17.98 -22.45
N LEU A 421 7.27 17.03 -22.87
CA LEU A 421 6.88 16.81 -24.26
C LEU A 421 5.61 17.55 -24.67
N ALA A 422 4.94 18.30 -23.78
CA ALA A 422 3.62 18.89 -24.04
C ALA A 422 3.59 19.78 -25.28
N LYS A 423 4.65 20.55 -25.53
CA LYS A 423 4.77 21.39 -26.75
C LYS A 423 5.15 20.60 -28.01
N ARG A 424 5.83 19.44 -27.83
CA ARG A 424 6.30 18.62 -28.96
C ARG A 424 5.24 17.63 -29.43
N LEU A 425 4.34 17.21 -28.54
CA LEU A 425 3.25 16.27 -28.75
C LEU A 425 1.90 16.89 -28.35
N PRO A 426 1.46 17.96 -29.01
CA PRO A 426 0.26 18.72 -28.61
C PRO A 426 -0.99 17.82 -28.66
N SER A 427 -1.19 17.04 -29.74
CA SER A 427 -2.35 16.16 -29.89
C SER A 427 -2.44 15.11 -28.77
N LYS A 428 -1.30 14.49 -28.37
CA LYS A 428 -1.27 13.54 -27.25
C LYS A 428 -1.52 14.24 -25.91
N THR A 429 -1.04 15.47 -25.74
CA THR A 429 -1.29 16.29 -24.55
C THR A 429 -2.76 16.60 -24.40
N ASP A 430 -3.41 17.02 -25.48
CA ASP A 430 -4.84 17.35 -25.50
C ASP A 430 -5.71 16.11 -25.29
N GLU A 431 -5.39 14.99 -25.93
CA GLU A 431 -6.06 13.69 -25.70
C GLU A 431 -6.10 13.34 -24.21
N LEU A 432 -4.94 13.27 -23.56
CA LEU A 432 -4.84 12.89 -22.16
C LEU A 432 -5.47 13.96 -21.24
N HIS A 433 -5.39 15.22 -21.61
CA HIS A 433 -6.04 16.29 -20.86
C HIS A 433 -7.56 16.20 -20.92
N GLN A 434 -8.14 15.94 -22.09
CA GLN A 434 -9.59 15.73 -22.22
C GLN A 434 -10.06 14.52 -21.41
N MET A 435 -9.36 13.38 -21.49
CA MET A 435 -9.66 12.19 -20.66
C MET A 435 -9.63 12.53 -19.16
N MET A 436 -8.61 13.29 -18.72
CA MET A 436 -8.48 13.74 -17.33
C MET A 436 -9.67 14.62 -16.89
N ILE A 437 -10.01 15.64 -17.69
CA ILE A 437 -11.10 16.58 -17.36
C ILE A 437 -12.45 15.89 -17.37
N GLN A 438 -12.69 15.02 -18.34
CA GLN A 438 -13.91 14.22 -18.42
C GLN A 438 -14.09 13.38 -17.16
N PHE A 439 -13.08 12.57 -16.80
CA PHE A 439 -13.13 11.75 -15.59
C PHE A 439 -13.37 12.59 -14.32
N LEU A 440 -12.65 13.68 -14.13
CA LEU A 440 -12.82 14.55 -12.97
C LEU A 440 -14.22 15.14 -12.88
N SER A 441 -14.82 15.46 -14.03
CA SER A 441 -16.21 15.94 -14.12
C SER A 441 -17.21 14.87 -13.76
N GLU A 442 -17.06 13.64 -14.32
CA GLU A 442 -17.93 12.50 -14.06
C GLU A 442 -17.97 12.10 -12.57
N VAL A 443 -16.82 12.13 -11.90
CA VAL A 443 -16.75 11.81 -10.48
C VAL A 443 -17.05 12.99 -9.55
N GLY A 444 -17.31 14.17 -10.09
CA GLY A 444 -17.56 15.39 -9.32
C GLY A 444 -16.35 15.84 -8.49
N ALA A 445 -15.14 15.64 -9.00
CA ALA A 445 -13.91 15.92 -8.28
C ALA A 445 -13.81 17.39 -7.85
N GLU A 446 -13.28 17.63 -6.66
CA GLU A 446 -12.90 18.96 -6.22
C GLU A 446 -11.69 19.45 -7.02
N THR A 447 -11.77 20.63 -7.62
CA THR A 447 -10.64 21.28 -8.29
C THR A 447 -10.33 22.60 -7.60
N SER A 448 -9.15 23.18 -7.86
CA SER A 448 -8.75 24.46 -7.26
C SER A 448 -9.77 25.58 -7.48
N LYS A 449 -10.46 25.58 -8.62
CA LYS A 449 -11.54 26.53 -8.91
C LYS A 449 -12.73 26.41 -7.96
N THR A 450 -12.99 25.23 -7.43
CA THR A 450 -14.08 24.97 -6.48
C THR A 450 -13.66 25.17 -5.03
N THR A 451 -12.36 25.06 -4.75
CA THR A 451 -11.79 25.03 -3.40
C THR A 451 -11.41 26.43 -2.90
N PHE A 452 -10.92 27.32 -3.78
CA PHE A 452 -10.46 28.65 -3.40
C PHE A 452 -11.56 29.72 -3.32
N LYS A 453 -12.77 29.47 -3.86
CA LYS A 453 -13.89 30.40 -3.73
C LYS A 453 -14.40 30.64 -2.32
N LYS A 454 -14.00 29.80 -1.33
CA LYS A 454 -14.47 29.91 0.08
C LYS A 454 -13.56 30.69 1.03
N LYS A 455 -12.39 31.17 0.59
CA LYS A 455 -11.52 32.00 1.44
C LYS A 455 -11.83 33.50 1.40
N ASN A 456 -12.71 33.94 0.51
CA ASN A 456 -13.08 35.35 0.32
C ASN A 456 -14.58 35.63 0.56
N GLN A 457 -15.24 34.81 1.37
CA GLN A 457 -16.59 35.10 1.88
C GLN A 457 -16.63 35.01 3.41
#